data_9cde1a09c1f65c9d6cb22b27a359f4f3
#
_entry.id   9cde1a09c1f65c9d6cb22b27a359f4f3
#
_cell.length_a   1.000
_cell.length_b   1.000
_cell.length_c   1.000
_cell.angle_alpha   90.00
_cell.angle_beta   90.00
_cell.angle_gamma   90.00
#
_symmetry.space_group_name_H-M   'P 1'
#
loop_
_entity.id
_entity.type
_entity.pdbx_description
1 polymer ?
#
loop_
_entity_poly.entity_id
_entity_poly.type
_entity_poly.pdbx_seq_one_letter_code
_entity_poly.pdbx_strand_id
1 'polypeptide(L)'
;RMAALMETPVKFIWTHDAFRVGEDGPTHEPVEQEAQIRLMEKLKNHKGHNSMLVLRPADAEETTVAWKLAMENMSTPTALIFSRQNITNLPAGNDYSQAAKGAYIVAGSDENPDVILVASGSEVATLVAGAELLRKDGVKLRIVSVPSEGLFRSQAPGYQESVIPANAKVFGLTAGLPVTLEGLVGAHGKVWGLESFG
;
A
#
# COMPACT_ATOMS: atom_id res chain seq x y z
N ARG A 1 -19.98 1.00 3.04
CA ARG A 1 -20.81 0.21 2.13
C ARG A 1 -21.85 1.05 1.39
N MET A 2 -22.69 1.83 2.11
CA MET A 2 -23.77 2.60 1.47
C MET A 2 -23.24 3.57 0.41
N ALA A 3 -22.18 4.33 0.70
CA ALA A 3 -21.57 5.23 -0.27
C ALA A 3 -21.09 4.52 -1.56
N ALA A 4 -20.52 3.31 -1.41
CA ALA A 4 -20.09 2.49 -2.55
C ALA A 4 -21.30 1.99 -3.38
N LEU A 5 -22.36 1.54 -2.71
CA LEU A 5 -23.58 1.10 -3.38
C LEU A 5 -24.27 2.25 -4.14
N MET A 6 -24.24 3.45 -3.56
CA MET A 6 -24.84 4.66 -4.15
C MET A 6 -23.91 5.37 -5.16
N GLU A 7 -22.69 4.86 -5.36
CA GLU A 7 -21.65 5.46 -6.22
C GLU A 7 -21.39 6.94 -5.90
N THR A 8 -21.45 7.31 -4.62
CA THR A 8 -21.23 8.68 -4.18
C THR A 8 -19.75 8.97 -3.91
N PRO A 9 -19.23 10.15 -4.34
CA PRO A 9 -17.81 10.48 -4.23
C PRO A 9 -17.41 10.97 -2.83
N VAL A 10 -17.83 10.28 -1.78
CA VAL A 10 -17.47 10.60 -0.39
C VAL A 10 -15.99 10.34 -0.16
N LYS A 11 -15.31 11.24 0.54
CA LYS A 11 -13.92 11.07 0.98
C LYS A 11 -13.93 10.70 2.46
N PHE A 12 -13.62 9.42 2.74
CA PHE A 12 -13.43 8.93 4.09
C PHE A 12 -11.96 9.10 4.46
N ILE A 13 -11.70 9.74 5.58
CA ILE A 13 -10.35 10.00 6.07
C ILE A 13 -10.24 9.31 7.43
N TRP A 14 -9.32 8.35 7.51
CA TRP A 14 -8.96 7.69 8.76
C TRP A 14 -7.52 8.01 9.09
N THR A 15 -7.28 8.37 10.32
CA THR A 15 -5.94 8.46 10.92
C THR A 15 -5.75 7.30 11.90
N HIS A 16 -4.55 7.10 12.41
CA HIS A 16 -4.26 6.02 13.36
C HIS A 16 -4.39 4.63 12.71
N ASP A 17 -3.64 4.43 11.63
CA ASP A 17 -3.79 3.31 10.70
C ASP A 17 -3.22 1.97 11.17
N ALA A 18 -2.53 1.95 12.32
CA ALA A 18 -1.80 0.77 12.76
C ALA A 18 -1.45 0.81 14.25
N PHE A 19 -0.71 -0.20 14.72
CA PHE A 19 -0.32 -0.41 16.11
C PHE A 19 0.52 0.72 16.74
N ARG A 20 1.10 1.64 15.97
CA ARG A 20 1.85 2.80 16.47
C ARG A 20 0.97 3.91 17.06
N VAL A 21 -0.21 3.55 17.49
CA VAL A 21 -1.10 4.46 18.21
C VAL A 21 -0.56 4.77 19.61
N GLY A 22 0.16 3.85 20.21
CA GLY A 22 0.82 4.01 21.50
C GLY A 22 0.29 2.99 22.53
N GLU A 23 0.06 3.44 23.74
CA GLU A 23 -0.37 2.62 24.86
C GLU A 23 -1.88 2.36 24.95
N ASP A 24 -2.64 2.70 23.93
CA ASP A 24 -4.10 2.59 23.93
C ASP A 24 -4.63 1.15 23.85
N GLY A 25 -3.78 0.22 23.44
CA GLY A 25 -4.07 -1.22 23.42
C GLY A 25 -5.08 -1.66 22.37
N PRO A 26 -5.62 -2.89 22.49
CA PRO A 26 -6.36 -3.57 21.42
C PRO A 26 -7.65 -2.88 20.98
N THR A 27 -8.20 -1.98 21.78
CA THR A 27 -9.41 -1.23 21.41
C THR A 27 -9.15 -0.08 20.44
N HIS A 28 -7.88 0.37 20.29
CA HIS A 28 -7.50 1.53 19.48
C HIS A 28 -6.39 1.23 18.46
N GLU A 29 -5.82 0.04 18.49
CA GLU A 29 -4.76 -0.38 17.57
C GLU A 29 -5.34 -1.22 16.44
N PRO A 30 -5.68 -0.61 15.27
CA PRO A 30 -6.33 -1.33 14.18
C PRO A 30 -5.35 -2.31 13.54
N VAL A 31 -5.76 -3.56 13.42
CA VAL A 31 -5.01 -4.63 12.76
C VAL A 31 -5.78 -5.14 11.54
N GLU A 32 -7.09 -5.33 11.66
CA GLU A 32 -7.97 -5.89 10.64
C GLU A 32 -8.65 -4.84 9.75
N GLN A 33 -8.74 -3.60 10.18
CA GLN A 33 -9.60 -2.58 9.56
C GLN A 33 -9.12 -2.21 8.14
N GLU A 34 -7.82 -2.14 7.90
CA GLU A 34 -7.30 -1.91 6.55
C GLU A 34 -7.74 -3.02 5.61
N ALA A 35 -7.64 -4.29 6.03
CA ALA A 35 -8.08 -5.43 5.23
C ALA A 35 -9.57 -5.35 4.89
N GLN A 36 -10.41 -4.98 5.86
CA GLN A 36 -11.86 -4.79 5.65
C GLN A 36 -12.14 -3.67 4.63
N ILE A 37 -11.43 -2.55 4.72
CA ILE A 37 -11.59 -1.43 3.78
C ILE A 37 -11.14 -1.86 2.38
N ARG A 38 -10.00 -2.56 2.25
CA ARG A 38 -9.50 -3.05 0.95
C ARG A 38 -10.40 -4.08 0.30
N LEU A 39 -11.20 -4.83 1.03
CA LEU A 39 -12.22 -5.70 0.44
C LEU A 39 -13.22 -4.91 -0.42
N MET A 40 -13.51 -3.65 -0.05
CA MET A 40 -14.43 -2.81 -0.82
C MET A 40 -13.88 -2.45 -2.21
N GLU A 41 -12.57 -2.32 -2.36
CA GLU A 41 -11.98 -2.04 -3.68
C GLU A 41 -11.97 -3.26 -4.62
N LYS A 42 -12.16 -4.47 -4.08
CA LYS A 42 -12.26 -5.71 -4.88
C LYS A 42 -13.67 -5.95 -5.44
N LEU A 43 -14.68 -5.29 -4.88
CA LEU A 43 -16.04 -5.31 -5.41
C LEU A 43 -16.16 -4.41 -6.65
N LYS A 44 -16.98 -4.83 -7.60
CA LYS A 44 -17.32 -4.00 -8.76
C LYS A 44 -18.64 -3.27 -8.55
N ASN A 45 -18.69 -2.04 -8.97
CA ASN A 45 -19.93 -1.26 -9.04
C ASN A 45 -20.73 -1.61 -10.29
N HIS A 46 -21.88 -0.95 -10.50
CA HIS A 46 -22.76 -1.21 -11.65
C HIS A 46 -22.12 -0.91 -13.01
N LYS A 47 -21.06 -0.10 -13.03
CA LYS A 47 -20.30 0.27 -14.24
C LYS A 47 -19.07 -0.62 -14.46
N GLY A 48 -18.85 -1.62 -13.61
CA GLY A 48 -17.73 -2.53 -13.69
C GLY A 48 -16.41 -1.99 -13.12
N HIS A 49 -16.42 -0.80 -12.51
CA HIS A 49 -15.26 -0.23 -11.82
C HIS A 49 -15.16 -0.74 -10.39
N ASN A 50 -13.99 -0.58 -9.77
CA ASN A 50 -13.84 -0.86 -8.34
C ASN A 50 -14.82 0.00 -7.54
N SER A 51 -15.49 -0.58 -6.56
CA SER A 51 -16.55 0.11 -5.82
C SER A 51 -16.02 1.15 -4.82
N MET A 52 -14.72 1.18 -4.56
CA MET A 52 -14.04 2.15 -3.71
C MET A 52 -12.59 2.34 -4.19
N LEU A 53 -12.08 3.56 -4.11
CA LEU A 53 -10.66 3.85 -4.22
C LEU A 53 -10.06 3.83 -2.81
N VAL A 54 -9.05 3.00 -2.57
CA VAL A 54 -8.37 2.91 -1.27
C VAL A 54 -6.92 3.36 -1.41
N LEU A 55 -6.51 4.33 -0.60
CA LEU A 55 -5.20 4.96 -0.65
C LEU A 55 -4.57 4.99 0.75
N ARG A 56 -3.38 4.45 0.88
CA ARG A 56 -2.55 4.49 2.10
C ARG A 56 -1.15 4.96 1.75
N PRO A 57 -0.94 6.28 1.71
CA PRO A 57 0.33 6.87 1.27
C PRO A 57 1.44 6.68 2.30
N ALA A 58 2.67 6.58 1.82
CA ALA A 58 3.86 6.30 2.62
C ALA A 58 4.53 7.56 3.19
N ASP A 59 4.34 8.72 2.57
CA ASP A 59 4.95 9.98 3.00
C ASP A 59 4.14 11.21 2.55
N ALA A 60 4.70 12.40 2.74
CA ALA A 60 4.04 13.66 2.38
C ALA A 60 3.80 13.80 0.87
N GLU A 61 4.74 13.35 0.05
CA GLU A 61 4.65 13.45 -1.41
C GLU A 61 3.59 12.48 -1.95
N GLU A 62 3.60 11.22 -1.49
CA GLU A 62 2.53 10.27 -1.81
C GLU A 62 1.17 10.77 -1.31
N THR A 63 1.13 11.43 -0.15
CA THR A 63 -0.10 12.03 0.39
C THR A 63 -0.65 13.11 -0.55
N THR A 64 0.22 13.92 -1.15
CA THR A 64 -0.19 14.91 -2.14
C THR A 64 -0.81 14.26 -3.37
N VAL A 65 -0.21 13.18 -3.88
CA VAL A 65 -0.77 12.39 -4.99
C VAL A 65 -2.10 11.74 -4.59
N ALA A 66 -2.17 11.18 -3.38
CA ALA A 66 -3.39 10.55 -2.87
C ALA A 66 -4.55 11.54 -2.77
N TRP A 67 -4.31 12.75 -2.28
CA TRP A 67 -5.31 13.81 -2.25
C TRP A 67 -5.78 14.22 -3.64
N LYS A 68 -4.86 14.38 -4.60
CA LYS A 68 -5.21 14.66 -5.99
C LYS A 68 -6.14 13.59 -6.54
N LEU A 69 -5.76 12.31 -6.43
CA LEU A 69 -6.58 11.18 -6.88
C LEU A 69 -7.95 11.15 -6.18
N ALA A 70 -7.98 11.42 -4.87
CA ALA A 70 -9.22 11.47 -4.11
C ALA A 70 -10.16 12.57 -4.63
N MET A 71 -9.64 13.76 -4.92
CA MET A 71 -10.45 14.87 -5.41
C MET A 71 -10.94 14.66 -6.84
N GLU A 72 -10.14 14.01 -7.68
CA GLU A 72 -10.50 13.66 -9.06
C GLU A 72 -11.50 12.49 -9.15
N ASN A 73 -11.56 11.63 -8.13
CA ASN A 73 -12.49 10.51 -8.10
C ASN A 73 -13.92 10.98 -7.78
N MET A 74 -14.72 11.18 -8.81
CA MET A 74 -16.12 11.64 -8.71
C MET A 74 -17.15 10.53 -8.87
N SER A 75 -16.73 9.27 -9.04
CA SER A 75 -17.62 8.17 -9.38
C SER A 75 -17.78 7.11 -8.28
N THR A 76 -16.87 7.11 -7.30
CA THR A 76 -16.90 6.15 -6.18
C THR A 76 -16.37 6.80 -4.90
N PRO A 77 -16.68 6.25 -3.72
CA PRO A 77 -16.06 6.72 -2.50
C PRO A 77 -14.55 6.47 -2.50
N THR A 78 -13.82 7.32 -1.80
CA THR A 78 -12.38 7.20 -1.57
C THR A 78 -12.10 7.02 -0.09
N ALA A 79 -11.25 6.05 0.25
CA ALA A 79 -10.66 5.87 1.56
C ALA A 79 -9.24 6.43 1.57
N LEU A 80 -8.95 7.39 2.42
CA LEU A 80 -7.62 7.90 2.72
C LEU A 80 -7.23 7.41 4.11
N ILE A 81 -6.20 6.58 4.19
CA ILE A 81 -5.74 5.95 5.44
C ILE A 81 -4.39 6.53 5.80
N PHE A 82 -4.33 7.26 6.91
CA PHE A 82 -3.16 7.97 7.39
C PHE A 82 -2.67 7.45 8.74
N SER A 83 -1.37 7.57 8.99
CA SER A 83 -0.77 7.26 10.27
C SER A 83 -1.05 8.33 11.33
N ARG A 84 -0.89 7.97 12.60
CA ARG A 84 -0.84 8.91 13.74
C ARG A 84 0.54 9.55 13.87
N GLN A 85 1.57 8.74 13.78
CA GLN A 85 2.95 9.18 13.97
C GLN A 85 3.47 9.97 12.77
N ASN A 86 4.53 10.75 13.00
CA ASN A 86 5.28 11.37 11.92
C ASN A 86 5.93 10.29 11.06
N ILE A 87 5.81 10.44 9.74
CA ILE A 87 6.41 9.53 8.77
C ILE A 87 7.67 10.18 8.20
N THR A 88 8.73 9.39 8.06
CA THR A 88 9.94 9.80 7.37
C THR A 88 9.69 9.79 5.87
N ASN A 89 10.07 10.86 5.17
CA ASN A 89 9.97 10.92 3.72
C ASN A 89 10.85 9.83 3.09
N LEU A 90 10.38 9.30 1.98
CA LEU A 90 11.11 8.34 1.17
C LEU A 90 12.39 9.01 0.59
N PRO A 91 13.37 8.21 0.13
CA PRO A 91 14.60 8.75 -0.44
C PRO A 91 14.34 9.77 -1.56
N ALA A 92 15.16 10.80 -1.63
CA ALA A 92 15.06 11.82 -2.67
C ALA A 92 15.26 11.22 -4.07
N GLY A 93 14.63 11.84 -5.08
CA GLY A 93 14.77 11.46 -6.49
C GLY A 93 13.68 10.49 -6.99
N ASN A 94 12.73 10.10 -6.15
CA ASN A 94 11.58 9.32 -6.60
C ASN A 94 10.67 10.13 -7.52
N ASP A 95 10.17 9.47 -8.56
CA ASP A 95 9.07 10.01 -9.38
C ASP A 95 7.72 9.69 -8.72
N TYR A 96 7.29 10.55 -7.82
CA TYR A 96 6.03 10.38 -7.10
C TYR A 96 4.79 10.39 -7.99
N SER A 97 4.89 10.84 -9.25
CA SER A 97 3.78 10.73 -10.19
C SER A 97 3.38 9.27 -10.42
N GLN A 98 4.31 8.33 -10.24
CA GLN A 98 4.07 6.89 -10.37
C GLN A 98 3.18 6.34 -9.23
N ALA A 99 3.11 7.00 -8.09
CA ALA A 99 2.19 6.63 -7.00
C ALA A 99 0.72 6.60 -7.48
N ALA A 100 0.38 7.44 -8.47
CA ALA A 100 -0.95 7.44 -9.11
C ALA A 100 -1.28 6.12 -9.83
N LYS A 101 -0.30 5.28 -10.11
CA LYS A 101 -0.51 3.94 -10.68
C LYS A 101 -0.77 2.85 -9.62
N GLY A 102 -0.72 3.21 -8.34
CA GLY A 102 -1.06 2.35 -7.21
C GLY A 102 0.08 1.52 -6.64
N ALA A 103 1.16 1.29 -7.39
CA ALA A 103 2.42 0.75 -6.89
C ALA A 103 3.57 1.20 -7.80
N TYR A 104 4.74 1.44 -7.23
CA TYR A 104 5.94 1.86 -7.97
C TYR A 104 7.21 1.58 -7.18
N ILE A 105 8.36 1.58 -7.89
CA ILE A 105 9.67 1.32 -7.30
C ILE A 105 10.17 2.61 -6.62
N VAL A 106 10.51 2.53 -5.33
CA VAL A 106 11.00 3.66 -4.53
C VAL A 106 12.49 3.59 -4.21
N ALA A 107 13.08 2.40 -4.27
CA ALA A 107 14.51 2.22 -4.06
C ALA A 107 14.98 0.87 -4.63
N GLY A 108 16.25 0.81 -5.03
CA GLY A 108 16.84 -0.38 -5.61
C GLY A 108 16.24 -0.66 -6.99
N SER A 109 16.92 -0.24 -8.05
CA SER A 109 16.48 -0.43 -9.44
C SER A 109 17.21 -1.59 -10.14
N ASP A 110 17.61 -2.61 -9.38
CA ASP A 110 18.30 -3.75 -9.97
C ASP A 110 17.39 -4.46 -10.96
N GLU A 111 17.87 -4.68 -12.17
CA GLU A 111 17.10 -5.35 -13.23
C GLU A 111 16.65 -6.76 -12.81
N ASN A 112 17.47 -7.43 -11.98
CA ASN A 112 17.20 -8.76 -11.45
C ASN A 112 17.44 -8.78 -9.93
N PRO A 113 16.50 -8.30 -9.11
CA PRO A 113 16.62 -8.35 -7.67
C PRO A 113 16.50 -9.79 -7.15
N ASP A 114 17.28 -10.13 -6.11
CA ASP A 114 17.14 -11.39 -5.40
C ASP A 114 15.82 -11.47 -4.62
N VAL A 115 15.33 -10.29 -4.18
CA VAL A 115 14.06 -10.14 -3.47
C VAL A 115 13.44 -8.78 -3.75
N ILE A 116 12.12 -8.76 -3.85
CA ILE A 116 11.31 -7.53 -3.90
C ILE A 116 10.63 -7.36 -2.55
N LEU A 117 10.81 -6.19 -1.94
CA LEU A 117 10.18 -5.82 -0.67
C LEU A 117 8.97 -4.91 -0.98
N VAL A 118 7.79 -5.26 -0.48
CA VAL A 118 6.56 -4.50 -0.72
C VAL A 118 5.92 -4.07 0.59
N ALA A 119 5.48 -2.83 0.64
CA ALA A 119 4.70 -2.30 1.76
C ALA A 119 3.77 -1.18 1.29
N SER A 120 2.88 -0.78 2.18
CA SER A 120 1.98 0.36 2.03
C SER A 120 2.10 1.27 3.26
N GLY A 121 1.90 2.57 3.10
CA GLY A 121 1.93 3.49 4.24
C GLY A 121 3.28 3.55 4.96
N SER A 122 3.26 3.69 6.27
CA SER A 122 4.46 3.89 7.10
C SER A 122 5.49 2.76 7.04
N GLU A 123 5.08 1.55 6.66
CA GLU A 123 5.97 0.39 6.59
C GLU A 123 6.96 0.49 5.42
N VAL A 124 6.69 1.32 4.40
CA VAL A 124 7.64 1.56 3.30
C VAL A 124 8.95 2.15 3.83
N ALA A 125 8.88 3.15 4.71
CA ALA A 125 10.08 3.72 5.35
C ALA A 125 10.82 2.68 6.21
N THR A 126 10.11 1.77 6.86
CA THR A 126 10.70 0.66 7.61
C THR A 126 11.47 -0.29 6.69
N LEU A 127 10.90 -0.62 5.52
CA LEU A 127 11.60 -1.44 4.51
C LEU A 127 12.83 -0.74 3.97
N VAL A 128 12.75 0.57 3.68
CA VAL A 128 13.91 1.36 3.21
C VAL A 128 15.03 1.31 4.23
N ALA A 129 14.73 1.50 5.51
CA ALA A 129 15.74 1.43 6.57
C ALA A 129 16.31 0.01 6.74
N GLY A 130 15.47 -1.01 6.73
CA GLY A 130 15.88 -2.42 6.86
C GLY A 130 16.67 -2.93 5.66
N ALA A 131 16.42 -2.41 4.47
CA ALA A 131 17.10 -2.77 3.24
C ALA A 131 18.62 -2.53 3.29
N GLU A 132 19.07 -1.51 4.05
CA GLU A 132 20.48 -1.24 4.23
C GLU A 132 21.24 -2.39 4.90
N LEU A 133 20.56 -3.17 5.76
CA LEU A 133 21.15 -4.36 6.39
C LEU A 133 21.34 -5.47 5.34
N LEU A 134 20.32 -5.73 4.54
CA LEU A 134 20.39 -6.77 3.48
C LEU A 134 21.43 -6.42 2.41
N ARG A 135 21.57 -5.14 2.06
CA ARG A 135 22.59 -4.69 1.09
C ARG A 135 24.01 -4.95 1.58
N LYS A 136 24.26 -4.80 2.89
CA LYS A 136 25.58 -5.12 3.48
C LYS A 136 25.94 -6.61 3.34
N ASP A 137 24.93 -7.47 3.30
CA ASP A 137 25.08 -8.90 3.08
C ASP A 137 25.11 -9.28 1.57
N GLY A 138 25.17 -8.27 0.68
CA GLY A 138 25.28 -8.46 -0.76
C GLY A 138 23.94 -8.81 -1.46
N VAL A 139 22.81 -8.71 -0.78
CA VAL A 139 21.49 -9.01 -1.35
C VAL A 139 21.04 -7.87 -2.28
N LYS A 140 20.74 -8.20 -3.53
CA LYS A 140 20.12 -7.28 -4.49
C LYS A 140 18.64 -7.19 -4.21
N LEU A 141 18.15 -5.98 -4.03
CA LEU A 141 16.74 -5.80 -3.67
C LEU A 141 16.10 -4.63 -4.39
N ARG A 142 14.79 -4.75 -4.54
CA ARG A 142 13.90 -3.69 -5.02
C ARG A 142 12.88 -3.41 -3.92
N ILE A 143 12.61 -2.13 -3.66
CA ILE A 143 11.55 -1.73 -2.72
C ILE A 143 10.44 -1.09 -3.52
N VAL A 144 9.22 -1.56 -3.27
CA VAL A 144 8.00 -1.11 -3.94
C VAL A 144 7.05 -0.53 -2.89
N SER A 145 6.66 0.72 -3.09
CA SER A 145 5.54 1.32 -2.36
C SER A 145 4.23 0.96 -3.07
N VAL A 146 3.23 0.57 -2.29
CA VAL A 146 1.91 0.19 -2.79
C VAL A 146 0.83 1.05 -2.12
N PRO A 147 0.71 2.34 -2.47
CA PRO A 147 -0.33 3.20 -1.91
C PRO A 147 -1.75 2.71 -2.25
N SER A 148 -1.96 1.95 -3.33
CA SER A 148 -3.27 1.42 -3.71
C SER A 148 -3.16 0.12 -4.52
N GLU A 149 -3.51 -1.01 -3.92
CA GLU A 149 -3.55 -2.29 -4.66
C GLU A 149 -4.56 -2.23 -5.81
N GLY A 150 -5.74 -1.65 -5.59
CA GLY A 150 -6.80 -1.60 -6.60
C GLY A 150 -6.39 -0.82 -7.85
N LEU A 151 -5.69 0.30 -7.70
CA LEU A 151 -5.12 1.06 -8.83
C LEU A 151 -4.02 0.26 -9.54
N PHE A 152 -3.13 -0.38 -8.78
CA PHE A 152 -2.06 -1.19 -9.37
C PHE A 152 -2.62 -2.36 -10.19
N ARG A 153 -3.63 -3.05 -9.68
CA ARG A 153 -4.29 -4.15 -10.39
C ARG A 153 -5.04 -3.71 -11.64
N SER A 154 -5.41 -2.44 -11.74
CA SER A 154 -6.05 -1.87 -12.93
C SER A 154 -5.05 -1.45 -14.02
N GLN A 155 -3.75 -1.43 -13.72
CA GLN A 155 -2.72 -1.10 -14.71
C GLN A 155 -2.57 -2.21 -15.76
N ALA A 156 -2.02 -1.83 -16.92
CA ALA A 156 -1.68 -2.80 -17.96
C ALA A 156 -0.74 -3.90 -17.42
N PRO A 157 -0.89 -5.16 -17.85
CA PRO A 157 -0.06 -6.28 -17.39
C PRO A 157 1.44 -6.02 -17.47
N GLY A 158 1.91 -5.35 -18.54
CA GLY A 158 3.32 -5.01 -18.69
C GLY A 158 3.83 -4.05 -17.61
N TYR A 159 3.00 -3.13 -17.12
CA TYR A 159 3.38 -2.28 -16.00
C TYR A 159 3.45 -3.08 -14.70
N GLN A 160 2.44 -3.90 -14.43
CA GLN A 160 2.44 -4.75 -13.24
C GLN A 160 3.69 -5.64 -13.19
N GLU A 161 4.02 -6.27 -14.32
CA GLU A 161 5.20 -7.12 -14.48
C GLU A 161 6.51 -6.34 -14.31
N SER A 162 6.60 -5.09 -14.75
CA SER A 162 7.79 -4.26 -14.58
C SER A 162 8.05 -3.87 -13.12
N VAL A 163 7.00 -3.77 -12.30
CA VAL A 163 7.10 -3.39 -10.88
C VAL A 163 7.28 -4.64 -10.01
N ILE A 164 6.41 -5.63 -10.15
CA ILE A 164 6.41 -6.91 -9.41
C ILE A 164 6.29 -8.06 -10.41
N PRO A 165 7.40 -8.58 -10.94
CA PRO A 165 7.37 -9.72 -11.85
C PRO A 165 6.73 -10.96 -11.20
N ALA A 166 5.94 -11.72 -11.97
CA ALA A 166 5.17 -12.86 -11.48
C ALA A 166 6.04 -13.96 -10.82
N ASN A 167 7.28 -14.12 -11.29
CA ASN A 167 8.21 -15.13 -10.78
C ASN A 167 9.18 -14.60 -9.72
N ALA A 168 9.05 -13.35 -9.29
CA ALA A 168 9.93 -12.75 -8.30
C ALA A 168 9.68 -13.35 -6.91
N LYS A 169 10.73 -13.39 -6.09
CA LYS A 169 10.58 -13.61 -4.65
C LYS A 169 10.14 -12.30 -4.03
N VAL A 170 8.95 -12.27 -3.46
CA VAL A 170 8.39 -11.06 -2.87
C VAL A 170 8.20 -11.23 -1.37
N PHE A 171 8.63 -10.25 -0.60
CA PHE A 171 8.37 -10.16 0.83
C PHE A 171 7.51 -8.91 1.10
N GLY A 172 6.37 -9.13 1.74
CA GLY A 172 5.45 -8.08 2.17
C GLY A 172 5.61 -7.74 3.65
N LEU A 173 5.56 -6.46 3.98
CA LEU A 173 5.53 -5.97 5.36
C LEU A 173 4.27 -5.12 5.57
N THR A 174 3.49 -5.47 6.57
CA THR A 174 2.31 -4.67 6.99
C THR A 174 2.21 -4.62 8.50
N ALA A 175 1.72 -3.50 9.02
CA ALA A 175 1.37 -3.34 10.44
C ALA A 175 -0.05 -3.84 10.75
N GLY A 176 -0.76 -4.37 9.76
CA GLY A 176 -2.05 -5.03 9.90
C GLY A 176 -1.99 -6.51 9.54
N LEU A 177 -3.13 -7.09 9.20
CA LEU A 177 -3.23 -8.51 8.82
C LEU A 177 -2.43 -8.80 7.53
N PRO A 178 -1.70 -9.94 7.46
CA PRO A 178 -0.96 -10.37 6.26
C PRO A 178 -1.80 -10.40 4.98
N VAL A 179 -3.07 -10.72 5.06
CA VAL A 179 -4.01 -10.78 3.93
C VAL A 179 -4.06 -9.46 3.12
N THR A 180 -3.68 -8.35 3.73
CA THR A 180 -3.62 -7.04 3.08
C THR A 180 -2.67 -7.04 1.87
N LEU A 181 -1.57 -7.81 1.93
CA LEU A 181 -0.54 -7.87 0.88
C LEU A 181 -0.40 -9.26 0.22
N GLU A 182 -1.08 -10.30 0.71
CA GLU A 182 -0.96 -11.66 0.16
C GLU A 182 -1.22 -11.72 -1.34
N GLY A 183 -2.18 -10.93 -1.83
CA GLY A 183 -2.48 -10.85 -3.26
C GLY A 183 -1.32 -10.33 -4.12
N LEU A 184 -0.35 -9.64 -3.55
CA LEU A 184 0.78 -9.03 -4.26
C LEU A 184 2.03 -9.90 -4.24
N VAL A 185 2.20 -10.74 -3.23
CA VAL A 185 3.44 -11.51 -3.04
C VAL A 185 3.48 -12.83 -3.83
N GLY A 186 2.34 -13.28 -4.33
CA GLY A 186 2.26 -14.52 -5.11
C GLY A 186 2.53 -15.78 -4.29
N ALA A 187 2.55 -16.94 -4.97
CA ALA A 187 2.66 -18.24 -4.33
C ALA A 187 4.05 -18.52 -3.67
N HIS A 188 5.08 -17.82 -4.07
CA HIS A 188 6.43 -17.97 -3.56
C HIS A 188 6.86 -16.86 -2.61
N GLY A 189 5.99 -15.89 -2.38
CA GLY A 189 6.23 -14.78 -1.48
C GLY A 189 5.80 -15.08 -0.05
N LYS A 190 6.16 -14.17 0.85
CA LYS A 190 5.73 -14.18 2.26
C LYS A 190 5.32 -12.79 2.68
N VAL A 191 4.35 -12.69 3.55
CA VAL A 191 3.98 -11.45 4.22
C VAL A 191 4.22 -11.63 5.71
N TRP A 192 4.86 -10.62 6.31
CA TRP A 192 4.87 -10.47 7.75
C TRP A 192 3.86 -9.38 8.14
N GLY A 193 3.06 -9.66 9.12
CA GLY A 193 2.04 -8.75 9.65
C GLY A 193 1.64 -9.14 11.06
N LEU A 194 0.69 -8.42 11.61
CA LEU A 194 0.12 -8.70 12.93
C LEU A 194 -1.11 -9.61 12.77
N GLU A 195 -1.21 -10.64 13.59
CA GLU A 195 -2.30 -11.62 13.56
C GLU A 195 -3.16 -11.59 14.84
N SER A 196 -2.82 -10.71 15.78
CA SER A 196 -3.55 -10.50 17.03
C SER A 196 -3.75 -9.02 17.28
N PHE A 197 -4.80 -8.70 18.02
CA PHE A 197 -5.01 -7.35 18.51
C PHE A 197 -3.84 -6.90 19.39
N GLY A 198 -3.51 -5.60 19.36
CA GLY A 198 -2.40 -4.98 20.08
C GLY A 198 -2.52 -4.98 21.60
#